data_156a818e97869b36d7fcfdcd665c68c7
#
_entry.id   156a818e97869b36d7fcfdcd665c68c7
#
_cell.length_a   1.000
_cell.length_b   1.000
_cell.length_c   1.000
_cell.angle_alpha   90.00
_cell.angle_beta   90.00
_cell.angle_gamma   90.00
#
_symmetry.space_group_name_H-M   'P 1'
#
loop_
_entity.id
_entity.type
_entity.pdbx_description
1 polymer ?
#
loop_
_entity_poly.entity_id
_entity_poly.type
_entity_poly.pdbx_seq_one_letter_code
_entity_poly.pdbx_strand_id
1 'polypeptide(L)'
;MKQYDIGLDLGTTSIIIATQEQGVVFHQPSIGAVDTRSSTILAVGDKALRMVGRVPSYIDIIRPLRDGIIQDHRMTNELIVRFINEVCRSRIIKPRVSVCVPAAITGIEADAVGEAV
;
A
#
# COMPACT_ATOMS: atom_id res chain seq x y z
N MET A 1 -0.37 -26.56 10.43
CA MET A 1 0.30 -25.29 10.60
C MET A 1 -0.69 -24.14 10.48
N LYS A 2 -0.68 -23.22 11.42
CA LYS A 2 -1.68 -22.16 11.48
C LYS A 2 -1.42 -21.12 10.39
N GLN A 3 -2.44 -20.83 9.58
CA GLN A 3 -2.33 -19.82 8.54
C GLN A 3 -2.41 -18.42 9.15
N TYR A 4 -1.57 -17.52 8.66
CA TYR A 4 -1.54 -16.14 9.14
C TYR A 4 -2.51 -15.28 8.32
N ASP A 5 -3.58 -14.84 8.95
CA ASP A 5 -4.62 -14.05 8.28
C ASP A 5 -4.38 -12.56 8.50
N ILE A 6 -4.38 -11.80 7.41
CA ILE A 6 -4.19 -10.35 7.40
C ILE A 6 -5.40 -9.71 6.76
N GLY A 7 -5.94 -8.69 7.42
CA GLY A 7 -6.91 -7.80 6.82
C GLY A 7 -6.22 -6.51 6.40
N LEU A 8 -6.40 -6.10 5.15
CA LEU A 8 -5.82 -4.87 4.61
C LEU A 8 -6.93 -3.93 4.20
N ASP A 9 -6.95 -2.74 4.80
CA ASP A 9 -7.89 -1.68 4.45
C ASP A 9 -7.17 -0.64 3.60
N LEU A 10 -7.57 -0.57 2.32
CA LEU A 10 -6.95 0.29 1.33
C LEU A 10 -7.71 1.61 1.25
N GLY A 11 -7.27 2.58 2.02
CA GLY A 11 -7.93 3.88 2.12
C GLY A 11 -7.26 4.97 1.30
N THR A 12 -8.00 6.05 1.03
CA THR A 12 -7.51 7.20 0.27
C THR A 12 -6.34 7.88 0.95
N THR A 13 -6.38 8.01 2.28
CA THR A 13 -5.33 8.70 3.03
C THR A 13 -4.36 7.76 3.70
N SER A 14 -4.77 6.54 4.01
CA SER A 14 -3.92 5.59 4.73
C SER A 14 -4.26 4.16 4.39
N ILE A 15 -3.28 3.29 4.61
CA ILE A 15 -3.44 1.85 4.51
C ILE A 15 -3.30 1.28 5.92
N ILE A 16 -4.27 0.46 6.30
CA ILE A 16 -4.31 -0.14 7.63
C ILE A 16 -4.21 -1.67 7.46
N ILE A 17 -3.35 -2.29 8.24
CA ILE A 17 -3.24 -3.74 8.26
C ILE A 17 -3.57 -4.23 9.66
N ALA A 18 -4.44 -5.22 9.73
CA ALA A 18 -4.84 -5.85 10.98
C ALA A 18 -4.65 -7.35 10.91
N THR A 19 -4.40 -7.95 12.05
CA THR A 19 -4.36 -9.41 12.19
C THR A 19 -5.48 -9.84 13.10
N GLN A 20 -5.90 -11.09 12.95
CA GLN A 20 -6.95 -11.65 13.78
C GLN A 20 -6.56 -11.70 15.26
N GLU A 21 -5.26 -11.90 15.52
CA GLU A 21 -4.76 -12.06 16.89
C GLU A 21 -4.50 -10.73 17.59
N GLN A 22 -4.02 -9.72 16.86
CA GLN A 22 -3.51 -8.48 17.47
C GLN A 22 -4.33 -7.23 17.10
N GLY A 23 -5.32 -7.35 16.22
CA GLY A 23 -6.02 -6.19 15.70
C GLY A 23 -5.14 -5.37 14.77
N VAL A 24 -5.26 -4.05 14.81
CA VAL A 24 -4.47 -3.17 13.94
C VAL A 24 -3.00 -3.20 14.36
N VAL A 25 -2.14 -3.63 13.45
CA VAL A 25 -0.70 -3.73 13.69
C VAL A 25 0.11 -2.77 12.83
N PHE A 26 -0.53 -2.12 11.85
CA PHE A 26 0.17 -1.29 10.88
C PHE A 26 -0.77 -0.20 10.37
N HIS A 27 -0.28 1.02 10.33
CA HIS A 27 -1.04 2.17 9.82
C HIS A 27 -0.05 3.14 9.19
N GLN A 28 -0.10 3.27 7.87
CA GLN A 28 0.80 4.12 7.12
C GLN A 28 0.02 4.95 6.09
N PRO A 29 0.46 6.17 5.78
CA PRO A 29 -0.19 6.94 4.73
C PRO A 29 -0.07 6.28 3.36
N SER A 30 -1.11 6.45 2.54
CA SER A 30 -1.17 5.93 1.17
C SER A 30 -0.43 6.89 0.24
N ILE A 31 0.89 6.87 0.28
CA ILE A 31 1.72 7.83 -0.44
C ILE A 31 3.07 7.20 -0.80
N GLY A 32 3.61 7.60 -1.94
CA GLY A 32 4.93 7.15 -2.38
C GLY A 32 5.70 8.25 -3.06
N ALA A 33 7.01 8.11 -3.13
CA ALA A 33 7.91 9.03 -3.80
C ALA A 33 8.67 8.28 -4.89
N VAL A 34 8.69 8.85 -6.10
CA VAL A 34 9.30 8.25 -7.28
C VAL A 34 10.33 9.18 -7.87
N ASP A 35 11.52 8.64 -8.17
CA ASP A 35 12.50 9.34 -9.00
C ASP A 35 12.06 9.19 -10.45
N THR A 36 11.64 10.28 -11.08
CA THR A 36 11.12 10.26 -12.44
C THR A 36 12.17 9.95 -13.49
N ARG A 37 13.45 10.17 -13.19
CA ARG A 37 14.55 9.90 -14.10
C ARG A 37 14.76 8.39 -14.33
N SER A 38 14.57 7.60 -13.26
CA SER A 38 14.80 6.15 -13.28
C SER A 38 13.53 5.34 -13.09
N SER A 39 12.40 6.00 -12.79
CA SER A 39 11.14 5.35 -12.40
C SER A 39 11.28 4.48 -11.14
N THR A 40 12.23 4.85 -10.27
CA THR A 40 12.51 4.11 -9.04
C THR A 40 11.64 4.64 -7.90
N ILE A 41 10.99 3.76 -7.17
CA ILE A 41 10.25 4.13 -5.98
C ILE A 41 11.24 4.26 -4.83
N LEU A 42 11.41 5.49 -4.34
CA LEU A 42 12.40 5.84 -3.34
C LEU A 42 11.92 5.60 -1.91
N ALA A 43 10.64 5.86 -1.67
CA ALA A 43 10.07 5.80 -0.34
C ALA A 43 8.57 5.58 -0.42
N VAL A 44 8.00 5.02 0.63
CA VAL A 44 6.56 4.79 0.76
C VAL A 44 6.13 5.09 2.20
N GLY A 45 4.84 5.41 2.37
CA GLY A 45 4.29 5.65 3.70
C GLY A 45 4.84 6.88 4.38
N ASP A 46 5.15 6.78 5.66
CA ASP A 46 5.65 7.91 6.46
C ASP A 46 6.91 8.54 5.89
N LYS A 47 7.81 7.75 5.33
CA LYS A 47 9.04 8.26 4.74
C LYS A 47 8.72 9.16 3.55
N ALA A 48 7.79 8.76 2.70
CA ALA A 48 7.37 9.59 1.56
C ALA A 48 6.62 10.83 2.03
N LEU A 49 5.79 10.70 3.05
CA LEU A 49 5.04 11.84 3.60
C LEU A 49 5.99 12.94 4.09
N ARG A 50 7.09 12.56 4.72
CA ARG A 50 8.10 13.53 5.20
C ARG A 50 8.82 14.24 4.07
N MET A 51 8.78 13.69 2.85
CA MET A 51 9.41 14.30 1.68
C MET A 51 8.55 15.37 1.02
N VAL A 52 7.26 15.44 1.35
CA VAL A 52 6.34 16.42 0.73
C VAL A 52 6.87 17.85 0.93
N GLY A 53 6.99 18.58 -0.18
CA GLY A 53 7.49 19.95 -0.17
C GLY A 53 9.00 20.10 0.01
N ARG A 54 9.74 18.98 0.05
CA ARG A 54 11.18 18.98 0.33
C ARG A 54 12.00 18.23 -0.71
N VAL A 55 11.43 18.03 -1.89
CA VAL A 55 12.08 17.24 -2.92
C VAL A 55 12.42 18.08 -4.14
N PRO A 56 13.48 17.72 -4.88
CA PRO A 56 13.77 18.36 -6.15
C PRO A 56 12.72 18.01 -7.21
N SER A 57 12.78 18.74 -8.34
CA SER A 57 11.77 18.61 -9.40
C SER A 57 11.69 17.22 -10.03
N TYR A 58 12.74 16.42 -9.93
CA TYR A 58 12.74 15.07 -10.51
C TYR A 58 12.16 14.00 -9.58
N ILE A 59 11.64 14.38 -8.42
CA ILE A 59 10.95 13.45 -7.52
C ILE A 59 9.48 13.83 -7.47
N ASP A 60 8.62 12.87 -7.81
CA ASP A 60 7.17 13.02 -7.72
C ASP A 60 6.65 12.35 -6.46
N ILE A 61 5.78 13.05 -5.76
CA ILE A 61 5.02 12.48 -4.64
C ILE A 61 3.68 12.03 -5.18
N ILE A 62 3.38 10.75 -5.04
CA ILE A 62 2.19 10.14 -5.61
C ILE A 62 1.25 9.67 -4.51
N ARG A 63 -0.01 10.08 -4.60
CA ARG A 63 -1.11 9.57 -3.78
C ARG A 63 -1.96 8.69 -4.69
N PRO A 64 -1.77 7.36 -4.60
CA PRO A 64 -2.33 6.46 -5.61
C PRO A 64 -3.84 6.26 -5.54
N LEU A 65 -4.45 6.63 -4.41
CA LEU A 65 -5.90 6.53 -4.24
C LEU A 65 -6.49 7.92 -4.06
N ARG A 66 -7.55 8.22 -4.83
CA ARG A 66 -8.25 9.50 -4.73
C ARG A 66 -9.74 9.23 -4.83
N ASP A 67 -10.51 9.76 -3.87
CA ASP A 67 -11.99 9.64 -3.85
C ASP A 67 -12.45 8.18 -3.97
N GLY A 68 -11.74 7.26 -3.33
CA GLY A 68 -12.06 5.85 -3.35
C GLY A 68 -11.68 5.11 -4.63
N ILE A 69 -10.90 5.73 -5.50
CA ILE A 69 -10.52 5.16 -6.80
C ILE A 69 -9.00 5.07 -6.90
N ILE A 70 -8.51 3.95 -7.42
CA ILE A 70 -7.09 3.78 -7.69
C ILE A 70 -6.71 4.61 -8.91
N GLN A 71 -5.82 5.60 -8.72
CA GLN A 71 -5.30 6.46 -9.79
C GLN A 71 -3.98 5.93 -10.35
N ASP A 72 -3.20 5.25 -9.52
CA ASP A 72 -1.89 4.73 -9.91
C ASP A 72 -1.77 3.28 -9.42
N HIS A 73 -1.93 2.34 -10.36
CA HIS A 73 -1.91 0.91 -10.04
C HIS A 73 -0.53 0.43 -9.61
N ARG A 74 0.52 0.95 -10.26
CA ARG A 74 1.88 0.55 -9.91
C ARG A 74 2.23 0.94 -8.49
N MET A 75 1.93 2.18 -8.11
CA MET A 75 2.21 2.65 -6.75
C MET A 75 1.35 1.91 -5.73
N THR A 76 0.07 1.66 -6.05
CA THR A 76 -0.80 0.90 -5.16
C THR A 76 -0.23 -0.51 -4.91
N ASN A 77 0.20 -1.19 -5.96
CA ASN A 77 0.82 -2.51 -5.84
C ASN A 77 2.07 -2.47 -4.98
N GLU A 78 2.93 -1.48 -5.20
CA GLU A 78 4.16 -1.33 -4.40
C GLU A 78 3.86 -1.08 -2.92
N LEU A 79 2.88 -0.23 -2.62
CA LEU A 79 2.49 0.01 -1.24
C LEU A 79 2.00 -1.27 -0.58
N ILE A 80 1.12 -2.00 -1.24
CA ILE A 80 0.56 -3.23 -0.69
C ILE A 80 1.67 -4.26 -0.43
N VAL A 81 2.53 -4.50 -1.42
CA VAL A 81 3.60 -5.49 -1.30
C VAL A 81 4.59 -5.10 -0.21
N ARG A 82 5.05 -3.85 -0.20
CA ARG A 82 6.03 -3.41 0.80
C ARG A 82 5.46 -3.44 2.21
N PHE A 83 4.20 -3.02 2.38
CA PHE A 83 3.58 -2.98 3.70
C PHE A 83 3.28 -4.39 4.23
N ILE A 84 2.81 -5.29 3.37
CA ILE A 84 2.61 -6.68 3.77
C ILE A 84 3.94 -7.34 4.14
N ASN A 85 4.98 -7.12 3.35
CA ASN A 85 6.30 -7.66 3.64
C ASN A 85 6.84 -7.14 4.98
N GLU A 86 6.61 -5.88 5.30
CA GLU A 86 7.03 -5.32 6.57
C GLU A 86 6.33 -6.00 7.76
N VAL A 87 5.03 -6.24 7.64
CA VAL A 87 4.25 -6.92 8.67
C VAL A 87 4.67 -8.39 8.81
N CYS A 88 4.99 -9.04 7.70
CA CYS A 88 5.25 -10.49 7.65
C CYS A 88 6.73 -10.85 7.53
N ARG A 89 7.64 -9.91 7.64
CA ARG A 89 9.06 -10.12 7.31
C ARG A 89 9.76 -11.23 8.07
N SER A 90 9.29 -11.57 9.27
CA SER A 90 9.87 -12.64 10.07
C SER A 90 9.12 -13.96 9.92
N ARG A 91 8.14 -14.04 9.02
CA ARG A 91 7.29 -15.20 8.88
C ARG A 91 7.67 -16.02 7.66
N ILE A 92 7.73 -17.31 7.85
CA ILE A 92 8.07 -18.28 6.80
C ILE A 92 6.84 -18.60 5.97
N ILE A 93 5.65 -18.49 6.54
CA ILE A 93 4.39 -18.90 5.93
C ILE A 93 3.78 -17.71 5.18
N LYS A 94 3.34 -17.96 3.93
CA LYS A 94 2.61 -16.96 3.17
C LYS A 94 1.31 -16.61 3.88
N PRO A 95 1.01 -15.31 4.08
CA PRO A 95 -0.24 -14.91 4.71
C PRO A 95 -1.42 -15.11 3.75
N ARG A 96 -2.59 -15.33 4.32
CA ARG A 96 -3.84 -15.17 3.59
C ARG A 96 -4.32 -13.75 3.80
N VAL A 97 -4.44 -13.00 2.70
CA VAL A 97 -4.76 -11.58 2.77
C VAL A 97 -6.18 -11.33 2.29
N SER A 98 -6.97 -10.68 3.14
CA SER A 98 -8.28 -10.17 2.77
C SER A 98 -8.17 -8.66 2.57
N VAL A 99 -8.53 -8.18 1.39
CA VAL A 99 -8.41 -6.77 1.05
C VAL A 99 -9.77 -6.10 1.08
N CYS A 100 -9.88 -5.03 1.88
CA CYS A 100 -11.04 -4.18 1.90
C CYS A 100 -10.74 -2.97 1.01
N VAL A 101 -11.46 -2.85 -0.09
CA VAL A 101 -11.26 -1.77 -1.06
C VAL A 101 -12.41 -0.77 -0.99
N PRO A 102 -12.19 0.49 -1.44
CA PRO A 102 -13.26 1.47 -1.48
C PRO A 102 -14.44 1.00 -2.32
N ALA A 103 -15.65 1.32 -1.88
CA ALA A 103 -16.88 0.86 -2.52
C ALA A 103 -17.03 1.35 -3.96
N ALA A 104 -16.37 2.45 -4.32
CA ALA A 104 -16.42 3.03 -5.66
C ALA A 104 -15.48 2.36 -6.66
N ILE A 105 -14.67 1.39 -6.21
CA ILE A 105 -13.72 0.70 -7.10
C ILE A 105 -14.47 -0.13 -8.13
N THR A 106 -14.00 -0.05 -9.39
CA THR A 106 -14.52 -0.88 -10.49
C THR A 106 -13.95 -2.30 -10.41
N GLY A 107 -14.53 -3.23 -11.17
CA GLY A 107 -14.00 -4.59 -11.27
C GLY A 107 -12.55 -4.65 -11.72
N ILE A 108 -12.15 -3.77 -12.64
CA ILE A 108 -10.77 -3.72 -13.14
C ILE A 108 -9.80 -3.33 -12.02
N GLU A 109 -10.17 -2.34 -11.23
CA GLU A 109 -9.34 -1.88 -10.11
C GLU A 109 -9.28 -2.93 -9.01
N ALA A 110 -10.37 -3.62 -8.75
CA ALA A 110 -10.38 -4.73 -7.80
C ALA A 110 -9.46 -5.85 -8.25
N ASP A 111 -9.42 -6.16 -9.56
CA ASP A 111 -8.51 -7.16 -10.12
C ASP A 111 -7.06 -6.74 -9.95
N ALA A 112 -6.75 -5.46 -10.17
CA ALA A 112 -5.40 -4.94 -9.99
C ALA A 112 -4.94 -5.08 -8.53
N VAL A 113 -5.80 -4.80 -7.57
CA VAL A 113 -5.50 -5.00 -6.15
C VAL A 113 -5.29 -6.48 -5.86
N GLY A 114 -6.13 -7.34 -6.42
CA GLY A 114 -5.99 -8.80 -6.27
C GLY A 114 -4.65 -9.30 -6.79
N GLU A 115 -4.15 -8.75 -7.88
CA GLU A 115 -2.85 -9.11 -8.44
C GLU A 115 -1.69 -8.72 -7.52
N ALA A 116 -1.84 -7.64 -6.77
CA ALA A 116 -0.80 -7.17 -5.85
C ALA A 116 -0.65 -8.06 -4.61
N VAL A 117 -1.67 -8.79 -4.28
CA VAL A 117 -1.74 -9.62 -3.07
C VAL A 117 -1.52 -11.08 -3.39
#